data_ba04d2fb6c0a1ed917a82a17703903f5
#
_entry.id   ba04d2fb6c0a1ed917a82a17703903f5
#
_cell.length_a   1.000
_cell.length_b   1.000
_cell.length_c   1.000
_cell.angle_alpha   90.00
_cell.angle_beta   90.00
_cell.angle_gamma   90.00
#
_symmetry.space_group_name_H-M   'P 1'
#
loop_
_entity.id
_entity.type
_entity.pdbx_description
1 polymer ?
#
loop_
_entity_poly.entity_id
_entity_poly.type
_entity_poly.pdbx_seq_one_letter_code
_entity_poly.pdbx_strand_id
1 'polypeptide(L)' 'MCLATIYGKKQEDETILLKNASRIDVDGTTIRIRDIMGMEITVEGAITMVDLANSVVRINCADN' A
#
# COMPACT_ATOMS: atom_id res chain seq x y z
N MET A 1 -6.14 -14.38 -9.77
CA MET A 1 -6.30 -13.18 -8.93
C MET A 1 -4.94 -12.75 -8.40
N CYS A 2 -4.60 -11.49 -8.55
CA CYS A 2 -3.33 -10.98 -8.06
C CYS A 2 -3.55 -10.30 -6.72
N LEU A 3 -2.80 -10.73 -5.71
CA LEU A 3 -2.82 -10.12 -4.39
C LEU A 3 -1.43 -9.59 -4.08
N ALA A 4 -1.37 -8.40 -3.55
CA ALA A 4 -0.10 -7.71 -3.32
C ALA A 4 0.18 -7.53 -1.83
N THR A 5 1.47 -7.48 -1.50
CA THR A 5 1.92 -7.05 -0.19
C THR A 5 2.25 -5.57 -0.29
N ILE A 6 1.68 -4.79 0.62
CA ILE A 6 1.84 -3.34 0.63
C ILE A 6 2.85 -2.96 1.69
N TYR A 7 3.94 -2.34 1.26
CA TYR A 7 4.96 -1.80 2.16
C TYR A 7 4.79 -0.30 2.27
N GLY A 8 4.88 0.19 3.49
CA GLY A 8 4.91 1.62 3.74
C GLY A 8 6.26 2.03 4.27
N LYS A 9 6.84 3.07 3.68
CA LYS A 9 8.10 3.63 4.13
C LYS A 9 7.83 4.99 4.75
N LYS A 10 8.32 5.19 5.96
CA LYS A 10 8.22 6.45 6.67
C LYS A 10 9.63 6.79 7.14
N GLN A 11 10.19 7.86 6.57
CA GLN A 11 11.59 8.20 6.75
C GLN A 11 12.47 7.02 6.30
N GLU A 12 13.25 6.41 7.20
CA GLU A 12 14.10 5.27 6.86
C GLU A 12 13.47 3.92 7.17
N ASP A 13 12.30 3.91 7.81
CA ASP A 13 11.67 2.68 8.26
C ASP A 13 10.64 2.21 7.25
N GLU A 14 10.76 0.94 6.85
CA GLU A 14 9.80 0.32 5.95
C GLU A 14 9.13 -0.83 6.69
N THR A 15 7.80 -0.85 6.65
CA THR A 15 7.01 -1.89 7.31
C THR A 15 5.95 -2.41 6.35
N ILE A 16 5.45 -3.61 6.66
CA ILE A 16 4.32 -4.14 5.91
C ILE A 16 3.05 -3.50 6.46
N LEU A 17 2.30 -2.84 5.59
CA LEU A 17 1.04 -2.22 5.97
C LEU A 17 -0.13 -3.19 5.85
N LEU A 18 -0.13 -4.01 4.80
CA LEU A 18 -1.22 -4.93 4.55
C LEU A 18 -0.75 -6.04 3.62
N LYS A 19 -1.18 -7.27 3.88
CA LYS A 19 -0.93 -8.41 3.01
C LYS A 19 -2.21 -8.78 2.27
N ASN A 20 -2.02 -9.42 1.13
CA ASN A 20 -3.14 -9.92 0.31
C ASN A 20 -4.08 -8.80 -0.10
N ALA A 21 -3.50 -7.66 -0.46
CA ALA A 21 -4.27 -6.52 -0.93
C ALA A 21 -4.88 -6.84 -2.31
N SER A 22 -6.17 -6.60 -2.43
CA SER A 22 -6.90 -6.88 -3.67
C SER A 22 -7.29 -5.60 -4.39
N ARG A 23 -7.28 -4.47 -3.71
CA ARG A 23 -7.71 -3.20 -4.29
C ARG A 23 -7.00 -2.03 -3.65
N ILE A 24 -6.60 -1.09 -4.49
CA ILE A 24 -6.00 0.17 -4.04
C ILE A 24 -6.74 1.29 -4.74
N ASP A 25 -7.27 2.22 -3.97
CA ASP A 25 -7.89 3.44 -4.49
C ASP A 25 -7.02 4.63 -4.11
N VAL A 26 -6.74 5.48 -5.09
CA VAL A 26 -5.89 6.65 -4.88
C VAL A 26 -6.72 7.89 -5.15
N ASP A 27 -6.77 8.78 -4.17
CA ASP A 27 -7.47 10.06 -4.29
C ASP A 27 -6.51 11.14 -3.79
N GLY A 28 -5.80 11.78 -4.73
CA GLY A 28 -4.75 12.72 -4.38
C GLY A 28 -3.66 12.02 -3.60
N THR A 29 -3.45 12.42 -2.35
CA THR A 29 -2.46 11.80 -1.47
C THR A 29 -3.06 10.77 -0.52
N THR A 30 -4.38 10.53 -0.63
CA THR A 30 -5.06 9.55 0.22
C THR A 30 -5.13 8.22 -0.52
N ILE A 31 -4.59 7.18 0.09
CA ILE A 31 -4.53 5.85 -0.50
C ILE A 31 -5.31 4.90 0.39
N ARG A 32 -6.36 4.28 -0.16
CA ARG A 32 -7.15 3.27 0.54
C ARG A 32 -6.82 1.91 -0.01
N ILE A 33 -6.51 0.98 0.87
CA ILE A 33 -6.09 -0.35 0.50
C ILE A 33 -7.00 -1.35 1.17
N ARG A 34 -7.55 -2.28 0.38
CA ARG A 34 -8.44 -3.32 0.87
C ARG A 34 -7.82 -4.68 0.60
N ASP A 35 -7.87 -5.56 1.59
CA ASP A 35 -7.40 -6.91 1.42
C ASP A 35 -8.52 -7.85 0.97
N ILE A 36 -8.15 -9.12 0.74
CA ILE A 36 -9.10 -10.11 0.25
C ILE A 36 -10.19 -10.44 1.27
N MET A 37 -9.95 -10.16 2.55
CA MET A 37 -10.93 -10.41 3.61
C MET A 37 -11.85 -9.22 3.83
N GLY A 38 -11.65 -8.13 3.09
CA GLY A 38 -12.47 -6.94 3.20
C GLY A 38 -11.97 -5.91 4.20
N MET A 39 -10.83 -6.17 4.87
CA MET A 39 -10.22 -5.18 5.74
C MET A 39 -9.68 -4.03 4.90
N GLU A 40 -9.89 -2.82 5.37
CA GLU A 40 -9.45 -1.63 4.66
C GLU A 40 -8.62 -0.74 5.56
N ILE A 41 -7.52 -0.24 5.03
CA ILE A 41 -6.72 0.78 5.69
C ILE A 41 -6.60 1.99 4.79
N THR A 42 -6.37 3.14 5.40
CA THR A 42 -6.17 4.40 4.68
C THR A 42 -4.84 5.00 5.12
N VAL A 43 -4.01 5.37 4.15
CA VAL A 43 -2.73 6.02 4.44
C VAL A 43 -2.60 7.27 3.58
N GLU A 44 -1.85 8.24 4.09
CA GLU A 44 -1.49 9.43 3.35
C GLU A 44 -0.09 9.27 2.81
N GLY A 45 0.10 9.51 1.52
CA GLY A 45 1.39 9.37 0.92
C GLY A 45 1.32 9.24 -0.59
N ALA A 46 2.32 8.58 -1.15
CA ALA A 46 2.40 8.37 -2.60
C ALA A 46 2.92 6.97 -2.89
N ILE A 47 2.35 6.34 -3.89
CA ILE A 47 2.86 5.06 -4.39
C ILE A 47 4.17 5.36 -5.12
N THR A 48 5.24 4.68 -4.73
CA THR A 48 6.56 4.88 -5.34
C THR A 48 6.98 3.72 -6.22
N MET A 49 6.38 2.54 -6.03
CA MET A 49 6.75 1.37 -6.83
C MET A 49 5.60 0.38 -6.85
N VAL A 50 5.35 -0.17 -8.02
CA VAL A 50 4.43 -1.30 -8.21
C VAL A 50 5.19 -2.37 -8.97
N ASP A 51 5.36 -3.53 -8.34
CA ASP A 51 6.02 -4.68 -8.95
C ASP A 51 4.99 -5.80 -9.07
N LEU A 52 4.44 -5.94 -10.26
CA LEU A 52 3.37 -6.91 -10.50
C LEU A 52 3.90 -8.33 -10.55
N ALA A 53 5.16 -8.51 -10.96
CA ALA A 53 5.75 -9.84 -11.05
C ALA A 53 5.93 -10.46 -9.66
N ASN A 54 6.29 -9.64 -8.68
CA ASN A 54 6.49 -10.08 -7.29
C ASN A 54 5.33 -9.73 -6.39
N SER A 55 4.30 -9.08 -6.92
CA SER A 55 3.10 -8.69 -6.17
C SER A 55 3.45 -7.81 -4.97
N VAL A 56 4.20 -6.75 -5.23
CA VAL A 56 4.66 -5.81 -4.21
C VAL A 56 4.28 -4.41 -4.61
N VAL A 57 3.81 -3.63 -3.65
CA VAL A 57 3.56 -2.20 -3.83
C VAL A 57 4.25 -1.46 -2.69
N ARG A 58 4.99 -0.40 -3.02
CA ARG A 58 5.63 0.45 -2.02
C ARG A 58 5.01 1.82 -2.02
N ILE A 59 4.75 2.30 -0.82
CA ILE A 59 4.15 3.61 -0.57
C ILE A 59 5.11 4.40 0.31
N ASN A 60 5.38 5.63 -0.10
CA ASN A 60 6.08 6.58 0.75
C ASN A 60 5.03 7.28 1.60
N CYS A 61 5.00 6.98 2.89
CA CYS A 61 3.99 7.54 3.77
C CYS A 61 4.34 8.96 4.15
N ALA A 62 3.33 9.81 4.23
CA ALA A 62 3.53 11.17 4.70
C ALA A 62 4.00 11.14 6.15
N ASP A 63 4.95 12.01 6.46
CA ASP A 63 5.50 12.13 7.79
C ASP A 63 4.76 13.23 8.53
N ASN A 64 4.14 12.88 9.64
CA ASN A 64 3.42 13.82 10.47
C ASN A 64 4.20 14.13 11.73
#